data_f1c0157abbaa5198f4e78ec92dc2f071
#
_entry.id   f1c0157abbaa5198f4e78ec92dc2f071
#
_cell.length_a   1.000
_cell.length_b   1.000
_cell.length_c   1.000
_cell.angle_alpha   90.00
_cell.angle_beta   90.00
_cell.angle_gamma   90.00
#
_symmetry.space_group_name_H-M   'P 1'
#
loop_
_entity.id
_entity.type
_entity.pdbx_description
1 polymer ?
#
loop_
_entity_poly.entity_id
_entity_poly.type
_entity_poly.pdbx_seq_one_letter_code
_entity_poly.pdbx_strand_id
1 'polypeptide(L)'
;MVCQGKFFGFFVFFVFAFSVSSSAQPVVTGTVSNVTRVESWSYFQPAGEDRELTGNPDYTFFGDRAELGVTVAGGRFDLSGAFNYVRLENLPTDAIGPGGLGSGAFYFAATGVSYSYQLYLGELTARFKSADQRTSFTVGRMPFASGVRLRQGDAAQGSALDRLTNERLASRLIGNFEWSYYQRRFDGARFDLDRDRRHFTAAAFVPTQGGYEESTNLSMPKVQIVATVLTGKAPSAEWQLFASGYRDRREPKAVVDNTFSLDAPVDVTVATVGASHARVAPVRSGEFDSVVWIAAQAGDWYGHTHRASSIAVEAGHRWTALPARPWLRAGYLWASGDRNGEDHRHGTFFQMLPSSRKYALSSAYAQMNLRDAFAQLLIEPRRLRARIEVHALHLASGDDLWYQGSGATASQGRFFGFSGRAAHGDTSLGTVVEGAVDVPIRKYWSVNAYAGTISAGDVVQNWFTDKRLVFWSVENVIRF
;
A
#
# COMPACT_ATOMS: atom_id res chain seq x y z
N MET A 1 20.31 -24.02 -32.64
CA MET A 1 20.62 -23.01 -33.66
C MET A 1 19.35 -22.20 -33.89
N VAL A 2 19.14 -21.15 -33.07
CA VAL A 2 17.96 -20.28 -33.12
C VAL A 2 18.47 -18.84 -33.04
N CYS A 3 18.16 -18.07 -34.09
CA CYS A 3 18.56 -16.68 -34.25
C CYS A 3 18.01 -15.76 -33.16
N GLN A 4 18.91 -15.05 -32.49
CA GLN A 4 18.59 -13.87 -31.72
C GLN A 4 18.41 -12.67 -32.65
N GLY A 5 17.16 -12.23 -32.83
CA GLY A 5 16.83 -10.97 -33.48
C GLY A 5 16.98 -9.81 -32.51
N LYS A 6 18.01 -8.98 -32.69
CA LYS A 6 18.15 -7.69 -31.99
C LYS A 6 17.16 -6.70 -32.60
N PHE A 7 16.12 -6.34 -31.86
CA PHE A 7 15.30 -5.18 -32.17
C PHE A 7 15.90 -3.93 -31.52
N PHE A 8 16.61 -3.12 -32.27
CA PHE A 8 16.92 -1.74 -31.93
C PHE A 8 15.70 -0.90 -32.31
N GLY A 9 14.84 -0.59 -31.35
CA GLY A 9 13.75 0.36 -31.53
C GLY A 9 14.26 1.78 -31.37
N PHE A 10 14.35 2.54 -32.46
CA PHE A 10 14.54 3.99 -32.45
C PHE A 10 13.32 4.66 -31.80
N PHE A 11 13.45 5.25 -30.60
CA PHE A 11 12.46 6.14 -30.04
C PHE A 11 12.58 7.50 -30.72
N VAL A 12 11.66 7.78 -31.62
CA VAL A 12 11.46 9.13 -32.17
C VAL A 12 10.63 9.93 -31.16
N PHE A 13 11.25 10.90 -30.52
CA PHE A 13 10.55 11.93 -29.76
C PHE A 13 9.75 12.81 -30.73
N PHE A 14 8.44 12.61 -30.81
CA PHE A 14 7.55 13.58 -31.43
C PHE A 14 7.35 14.74 -30.44
N VAL A 15 8.10 15.81 -30.60
CA VAL A 15 7.80 17.09 -30.00
C VAL A 15 6.63 17.70 -30.78
N PHE A 16 5.42 17.52 -30.28
CA PHE A 16 4.29 18.33 -30.72
C PHE A 16 4.47 19.74 -30.19
N ALA A 17 4.97 20.64 -31.01
CA ALA A 17 4.96 22.07 -30.72
C ALA A 17 3.51 22.58 -30.82
N PHE A 18 2.76 22.50 -29.73
CA PHE A 18 1.57 23.32 -29.59
C PHE A 18 2.01 24.73 -29.24
N SER A 19 1.84 25.65 -30.18
CA SER A 19 1.96 27.09 -29.94
C SER A 19 0.80 27.54 -29.03
N VAL A 20 0.93 27.32 -27.73
CA VAL A 20 0.09 27.94 -26.72
C VAL A 20 0.76 29.23 -26.34
N SER A 21 0.16 30.36 -26.68
CA SER A 21 0.58 31.71 -26.25
C SER A 21 0.44 31.81 -24.72
N SER A 22 1.48 31.40 -24.00
CA SER A 22 1.62 31.57 -22.56
C SER A 22 2.90 32.37 -22.33
N SER A 23 2.80 33.50 -21.66
CA SER A 23 3.90 34.43 -21.40
C SER A 23 4.92 33.93 -20.35
N ALA A 24 4.80 32.70 -19.86
CA ALA A 24 5.76 32.09 -18.93
C ALA A 24 6.53 30.97 -19.63
N GLN A 25 7.86 31.03 -19.56
CA GLN A 25 8.71 29.92 -20.04
C GLN A 25 8.41 28.64 -19.24
N PRO A 26 8.34 27.47 -19.89
CA PRO A 26 8.16 26.22 -19.20
C PRO A 26 9.33 25.91 -18.26
N VAL A 27 9.03 25.46 -17.06
CA VAL A 27 10.03 25.02 -16.07
C VAL A 27 10.22 23.52 -16.23
N VAL A 28 11.46 23.08 -16.47
CA VAL A 28 11.83 21.69 -16.55
C VAL A 28 12.47 21.28 -15.22
N THR A 29 11.92 20.25 -14.59
CA THR A 29 12.41 19.68 -13.33
C THR A 29 12.72 18.21 -13.53
N GLY A 30 13.95 17.80 -13.22
CA GLY A 30 14.34 16.39 -13.13
C GLY A 30 14.23 15.88 -11.70
N THR A 31 13.88 14.62 -11.53
CA THR A 31 13.88 13.92 -10.25
C THR A 31 14.63 12.60 -10.37
N VAL A 32 15.41 12.27 -9.35
CA VAL A 32 16.14 11.01 -9.23
C VAL A 32 15.87 10.43 -7.86
N SER A 33 15.44 9.19 -7.79
CA SER A 33 15.39 8.47 -6.53
C SER A 33 15.99 7.08 -6.67
N ASN A 34 16.65 6.61 -5.60
CA ASN A 34 17.12 5.24 -5.50
C ASN A 34 16.83 4.71 -4.10
N VAL A 35 16.34 3.49 -4.05
CA VAL A 35 16.05 2.74 -2.83
C VAL A 35 16.71 1.39 -2.96
N THR A 36 17.77 1.15 -2.17
CA THR A 36 18.39 -0.16 -2.03
C THR A 36 18.06 -0.75 -0.67
N ARG A 37 17.69 -2.02 -0.60
CA ARG A 37 17.30 -2.68 0.64
C ARG A 37 17.79 -4.11 0.70
N VAL A 38 18.30 -4.51 1.86
CA VAL A 38 18.49 -5.91 2.25
C VAL A 38 17.33 -6.27 3.18
N GLU A 39 16.66 -7.37 2.91
CA GLU A 39 15.60 -7.93 3.75
C GLU A 39 15.95 -9.35 4.17
N SER A 40 15.75 -9.67 5.43
CA SER A 40 15.92 -11.01 5.98
C SER A 40 14.66 -11.45 6.70
N TRP A 41 14.26 -12.67 6.44
CA TRP A 41 13.08 -13.31 7.01
C TRP A 41 13.48 -14.63 7.65
N SER A 42 12.95 -14.87 8.85
CA SER A 42 12.82 -16.16 9.48
C SER A 42 11.31 -16.33 9.73
N TYR A 43 10.64 -16.99 8.79
CA TYR A 43 9.19 -17.14 8.83
C TYR A 43 8.81 -18.28 9.78
N PHE A 44 7.53 -18.48 10.03
CA PHE A 44 7.07 -19.63 10.79
C PHE A 44 7.36 -20.94 10.04
N GLN A 45 7.83 -21.95 10.74
CA GLN A 45 8.06 -23.29 10.19
C GLN A 45 6.71 -23.99 9.96
N PRO A 46 6.44 -24.52 8.77
CA PRO A 46 5.21 -25.28 8.51
C PRO A 46 5.07 -26.49 9.41
N ALA A 47 3.86 -26.84 9.78
CA ALA A 47 3.57 -28.12 10.41
C ALA A 47 3.84 -29.27 9.41
N GLY A 48 4.72 -30.18 9.76
CA GLY A 48 5.32 -31.17 8.85
C GLY A 48 4.35 -32.16 8.17
N GLU A 49 3.08 -32.20 8.58
CA GLU A 49 2.04 -33.03 7.97
C GLU A 49 1.11 -32.21 7.04
N ASP A 50 1.15 -30.89 7.12
CA ASP A 50 0.33 -30.06 6.26
C ASP A 50 1.02 -29.87 4.91
N ARG A 51 0.66 -30.73 3.97
CA ARG A 51 1.27 -30.91 2.65
C ARG A 51 1.13 -29.70 1.72
N GLU A 52 0.40 -28.67 2.13
CA GLU A 52 0.24 -27.45 1.35
C GLU A 52 1.35 -26.41 1.61
N LEU A 53 1.99 -26.45 2.79
CA LEU A 53 3.03 -25.51 3.18
C LEU A 53 4.35 -26.25 3.39
N THR A 54 5.20 -26.23 2.39
CA THR A 54 6.55 -26.79 2.45
C THR A 54 7.57 -25.73 2.06
N GLY A 55 8.82 -25.89 2.48
CA GLY A 55 9.92 -25.05 2.09
C GLY A 55 10.71 -24.52 3.26
N ASN A 56 11.70 -23.64 2.94
CA ASN A 56 12.61 -23.05 3.89
C ASN A 56 12.01 -21.74 4.44
N PRO A 57 11.87 -21.58 5.77
CA PRO A 57 11.38 -20.32 6.36
C PRO A 57 12.42 -19.21 6.36
N ASP A 58 13.70 -19.54 6.22
CA ASP A 58 14.82 -18.61 6.41
C ASP A 58 15.41 -18.19 5.07
N TYR A 59 15.42 -16.89 4.82
CA TYR A 59 16.07 -16.34 3.64
C TYR A 59 16.45 -14.87 3.79
N THR A 60 17.39 -14.45 2.97
CA THR A 60 17.80 -13.04 2.85
C THR A 60 17.94 -12.70 1.37
N PHE A 61 17.38 -11.59 0.97
CA PHE A 61 17.48 -11.10 -0.41
C PHE A 61 17.81 -9.62 -0.48
N PHE A 62 18.29 -9.19 -1.63
CA PHE A 62 18.60 -7.81 -1.94
C PHE A 62 17.64 -7.28 -3.00
N GLY A 63 17.23 -6.03 -2.84
CA GLY A 63 16.44 -5.32 -3.83
C GLY A 63 16.91 -3.90 -4.03
N ASP A 64 16.85 -3.45 -5.29
CA ASP A 64 17.15 -2.09 -5.70
C ASP A 64 16.06 -1.55 -6.60
N ARG A 65 15.66 -0.29 -6.38
CA ARG A 65 14.74 0.44 -7.24
C ARG A 65 15.26 1.84 -7.48
N ALA A 66 15.53 2.16 -8.75
CA ALA A 66 15.83 3.51 -9.19
C ALA A 66 14.65 4.09 -9.99
N GLU A 67 14.38 5.38 -9.81
CA GLU A 67 13.39 6.14 -10.58
C GLU A 67 14.04 7.39 -11.15
N LEU A 68 13.83 7.62 -12.45
CA LEU A 68 14.24 8.83 -13.16
C LEU A 68 12.99 9.50 -13.73
N GLY A 69 12.72 10.71 -13.28
CA GLY A 69 11.55 11.47 -13.68
C GLY A 69 11.90 12.82 -14.29
N VAL A 70 11.04 13.30 -15.19
CA VAL A 70 11.09 14.65 -15.76
C VAL A 70 9.69 15.22 -15.78
N THR A 71 9.56 16.47 -15.31
CA THR A 71 8.33 17.25 -15.42
C THR A 71 8.61 18.54 -16.18
N VAL A 72 7.82 18.81 -17.19
CA VAL A 72 7.79 20.08 -17.92
C VAL A 72 6.52 20.80 -17.50
N ALA A 73 6.67 21.81 -16.63
CA ALA A 73 5.56 22.59 -16.09
C ALA A 73 5.37 23.90 -16.87
N GLY A 74 4.20 24.09 -17.47
CA GLY A 74 3.78 25.30 -18.15
C GLY A 74 2.67 26.04 -17.40
N GLY A 75 2.20 27.17 -17.95
CA GLY A 75 1.12 27.94 -17.32
C GLY A 75 -0.16 27.16 -17.12
N ARG A 76 -0.69 26.52 -18.18
CA ARG A 76 -1.93 25.76 -18.16
C ARG A 76 -1.76 24.27 -18.46
N PHE A 77 -0.54 23.80 -18.63
CA PHE A 77 -0.26 22.46 -19.08
C PHE A 77 1.05 21.96 -18.46
N ASP A 78 1.01 20.75 -17.87
CA ASP A 78 2.19 20.06 -17.40
C ASP A 78 2.29 18.69 -18.07
N LEU A 79 3.52 18.27 -18.40
CA LEU A 79 3.83 16.92 -18.83
C LEU A 79 4.79 16.30 -17.83
N SER A 80 4.49 15.08 -17.37
CA SER A 80 5.40 14.34 -16.51
C SER A 80 5.64 12.96 -17.07
N GLY A 81 6.88 12.49 -16.94
CA GLY A 81 7.26 11.11 -17.27
C GLY A 81 8.29 10.60 -16.31
N ALA A 82 8.20 9.32 -15.94
CA ALA A 82 9.18 8.66 -15.09
C ALA A 82 9.38 7.20 -15.50
N PHE A 83 10.64 6.76 -15.47
CA PHE A 83 11.01 5.36 -15.64
C PHE A 83 11.53 4.80 -14.33
N ASN A 84 11.14 3.56 -14.05
CA ASN A 84 11.61 2.80 -12.90
C ASN A 84 12.46 1.63 -13.38
N TYR A 85 13.61 1.45 -12.74
CA TYR A 85 14.42 0.26 -12.84
C TYR A 85 14.35 -0.50 -11.51
N VAL A 86 14.06 -1.79 -11.56
CA VAL A 86 14.04 -2.68 -10.39
C VAL A 86 14.99 -3.83 -10.64
N ARG A 87 15.72 -4.20 -9.59
CA ARG A 87 16.61 -5.37 -9.54
C ARG A 87 16.39 -6.09 -8.22
N LEU A 88 16.18 -7.40 -8.29
CA LEU A 88 16.04 -8.28 -7.13
C LEU A 88 17.08 -9.38 -7.26
N GLU A 89 17.76 -9.70 -6.19
CA GLU A 89 18.81 -10.74 -6.14
C GLU A 89 18.61 -11.64 -4.94
N ASN A 90 18.98 -12.89 -5.13
CA ASN A 90 18.89 -13.93 -4.10
C ASN A 90 17.45 -14.14 -3.58
N LEU A 91 16.46 -14.08 -4.47
CA LEU A 91 15.10 -14.45 -4.11
C LEU A 91 15.06 -15.95 -3.75
N PRO A 92 14.31 -16.35 -2.71
CA PRO A 92 14.31 -17.72 -2.21
C PRO A 92 13.59 -18.66 -3.19
N THR A 93 14.32 -19.63 -3.74
CA THR A 93 13.79 -20.63 -4.66
C THR A 93 13.06 -21.78 -3.96
N ASP A 94 13.29 -21.94 -2.67
CA ASP A 94 12.79 -22.99 -1.79
C ASP A 94 11.97 -22.45 -0.63
N ALA A 95 11.51 -21.18 -0.72
CA ALA A 95 10.71 -20.58 0.34
C ALA A 95 9.38 -21.32 0.53
N ILE A 96 8.85 -21.23 1.74
CA ILE A 96 7.55 -21.79 2.09
C ILE A 96 6.48 -21.26 1.13
N GLY A 97 5.74 -22.15 0.53
CA GLY A 97 4.67 -21.88 -0.44
C GLY A 97 3.61 -22.97 -0.44
N PRO A 98 2.54 -22.84 -1.20
CA PRO A 98 2.25 -21.79 -2.17
C PRO A 98 1.74 -20.50 -1.53
N GLY A 99 1.85 -19.40 -2.30
CA GLY A 99 1.28 -18.11 -1.90
C GLY A 99 2.22 -17.23 -1.06
N GLY A 100 3.50 -17.52 -1.05
CA GLY A 100 4.57 -16.67 -0.55
C GLY A 100 4.40 -16.21 0.90
N LEU A 101 5.28 -16.62 1.74
CA LEU A 101 5.33 -16.22 3.14
C LEU A 101 6.53 -15.29 3.32
N GLY A 102 6.25 -13.98 3.41
CA GLY A 102 7.26 -12.94 3.37
C GLY A 102 7.49 -12.38 1.96
N SER A 103 8.09 -11.19 1.86
CA SER A 103 8.17 -10.44 0.60
C SER A 103 9.03 -11.14 -0.46
N GLY A 104 10.17 -11.72 -0.08
CA GLY A 104 11.05 -12.44 -1.01
C GLY A 104 10.37 -13.65 -1.65
N ALA A 105 9.62 -14.40 -0.86
CA ALA A 105 8.83 -15.54 -1.34
C ALA A 105 7.70 -15.11 -2.29
N PHE A 106 7.04 -13.99 -2.02
CA PHE A 106 6.05 -13.41 -2.95
C PHE A 106 6.69 -12.98 -4.26
N TYR A 107 7.85 -12.31 -4.23
CA TYR A 107 8.57 -11.94 -5.46
C TYR A 107 8.99 -13.18 -6.25
N PHE A 108 9.52 -14.21 -5.59
CA PHE A 108 9.88 -15.45 -6.27
C PHE A 108 8.65 -16.15 -6.87
N ALA A 109 7.54 -16.24 -6.15
CA ALA A 109 6.31 -16.84 -6.64
C ALA A 109 5.76 -16.11 -7.88
N ALA A 110 5.94 -14.79 -7.98
CA ALA A 110 5.50 -13.98 -9.10
C ALA A 110 6.47 -14.02 -10.30
N THR A 111 7.79 -14.12 -10.06
CA THR A 111 8.81 -14.06 -11.12
C THR A 111 9.30 -15.42 -11.59
N GLY A 112 9.26 -16.43 -10.72
CA GLY A 112 9.79 -17.78 -10.97
C GLY A 112 11.32 -17.87 -11.02
N VAL A 113 12.05 -16.79 -10.65
CA VAL A 113 13.51 -16.72 -10.73
C VAL A 113 14.11 -16.12 -9.46
N SER A 114 15.33 -16.55 -9.11
CA SER A 114 16.06 -16.03 -7.95
C SER A 114 16.69 -14.65 -8.20
N TYR A 115 16.77 -14.25 -9.44
CA TYR A 115 17.30 -12.96 -9.89
C TYR A 115 16.35 -12.35 -10.93
N SER A 116 15.82 -11.16 -10.66
CA SER A 116 14.91 -10.46 -11.56
C SER A 116 15.36 -9.01 -11.73
N TYR A 117 15.23 -8.48 -12.94
CA TYR A 117 15.41 -7.06 -13.22
C TYR A 117 14.41 -6.59 -14.26
N GLN A 118 13.92 -5.36 -14.09
CA GLN A 118 12.95 -4.79 -15.02
C GLN A 118 13.09 -3.27 -15.13
N LEU A 119 12.97 -2.76 -16.35
CA LEU A 119 12.79 -1.34 -16.62
C LEU A 119 11.36 -1.14 -17.13
N TYR A 120 10.62 -0.23 -16.49
CA TYR A 120 9.23 0.04 -16.86
C TYR A 120 8.86 1.51 -16.74
N LEU A 121 7.81 1.90 -17.48
CA LEU A 121 7.24 3.24 -17.43
C LEU A 121 6.41 3.40 -16.16
N GLY A 122 6.95 4.16 -15.19
CA GLY A 122 6.29 4.43 -13.91
C GLY A 122 5.26 5.55 -13.99
N GLU A 123 5.50 6.58 -14.83
CA GLU A 123 4.58 7.70 -15.02
C GLU A 123 4.66 8.21 -16.46
N LEU A 124 3.50 8.58 -17.02
CA LEU A 124 3.38 9.37 -18.24
C LEU A 124 2.04 10.11 -18.19
N THR A 125 2.06 11.38 -17.84
CA THR A 125 0.85 12.16 -17.64
C THR A 125 0.85 13.48 -18.39
N ALA A 126 -0.34 13.90 -18.80
CA ALA A 126 -0.65 15.25 -19.24
C ALA A 126 -1.66 15.86 -18.27
N ARG A 127 -1.33 17.01 -17.70
CA ARG A 127 -2.18 17.76 -16.76
C ARG A 127 -2.57 19.12 -17.33
N PHE A 128 -3.86 19.36 -17.42
CA PHE A 128 -4.47 20.62 -17.82
C PHE A 128 -4.92 21.38 -16.58
N LYS A 129 -4.67 22.69 -16.52
CA LYS A 129 -4.97 23.54 -15.38
C LYS A 129 -5.83 24.74 -15.80
N SER A 130 -6.78 25.12 -14.95
CA SER A 130 -7.50 26.40 -15.11
C SER A 130 -6.55 27.60 -14.95
N ALA A 131 -6.98 28.76 -15.40
CA ALA A 131 -6.18 29.97 -15.31
C ALA A 131 -5.83 30.34 -13.85
N ASP A 132 -6.74 30.10 -12.92
CA ASP A 132 -6.55 30.34 -11.48
C ASP A 132 -5.83 29.19 -10.75
N GLN A 133 -5.35 28.15 -11.47
CA GLN A 133 -4.68 26.95 -10.96
C GLN A 133 -5.52 26.13 -9.95
N ARG A 134 -6.81 26.41 -9.79
CA ARG A 134 -7.69 25.78 -8.81
C ARG A 134 -8.33 24.50 -9.32
N THR A 135 -8.43 24.35 -10.63
CA THR A 135 -8.99 23.16 -11.26
C THR A 135 -7.92 22.51 -12.13
N SER A 136 -7.79 21.20 -12.06
CA SER A 136 -6.93 20.46 -12.96
C SER A 136 -7.54 19.15 -13.41
N PHE A 137 -7.18 18.71 -14.61
CA PHE A 137 -7.54 17.44 -15.20
C PHE A 137 -6.27 16.76 -15.68
N THR A 138 -5.98 15.58 -15.17
CA THR A 138 -4.79 14.78 -15.48
C THR A 138 -5.22 13.50 -16.17
N VAL A 139 -4.54 13.14 -17.25
CA VAL A 139 -4.75 11.87 -17.97
C VAL A 139 -3.43 11.16 -18.15
N GLY A 140 -3.47 9.83 -18.19
CA GLY A 140 -2.33 8.97 -18.45
C GLY A 140 -2.05 7.99 -17.32
N ARG A 141 -0.81 7.51 -17.27
CA ARG A 141 -0.31 6.63 -16.21
C ARG A 141 0.22 7.46 -15.06
N MET A 142 -0.29 7.24 -13.88
CA MET A 142 0.07 8.03 -12.69
C MET A 142 0.11 7.19 -11.40
N PRO A 143 0.89 7.61 -10.40
CA PRO A 143 0.68 7.17 -9.04
C PRO A 143 -0.65 7.71 -8.51
N PHE A 144 -1.37 6.92 -7.73
CA PHE A 144 -2.57 7.37 -7.04
C PHE A 144 -2.70 6.74 -5.66
N ALA A 145 -3.03 7.56 -4.68
CA ALA A 145 -3.34 7.12 -3.33
C ALA A 145 -4.60 7.83 -2.84
N SER A 146 -5.60 7.08 -2.41
CA SER A 146 -6.79 7.65 -1.80
C SER A 146 -6.46 8.29 -0.45
N GLY A 147 -7.08 9.42 -0.16
CA GLY A 147 -6.92 10.11 1.11
C GLY A 147 -5.64 10.97 1.24
N VAL A 148 -4.82 11.06 0.21
CA VAL A 148 -3.67 11.98 0.18
C VAL A 148 -4.06 13.22 -0.60
N ARG A 149 -3.86 14.36 0.01
CA ARG A 149 -3.77 15.62 -0.73
C ARG A 149 -2.36 15.71 -1.32
N LEU A 150 -2.23 15.44 -2.60
CA LEU A 150 -0.96 15.60 -3.32
C LEU A 150 -0.64 17.11 -3.44
N ARG A 151 -0.01 17.67 -2.42
CA ARG A 151 0.74 18.92 -2.59
C ARG A 151 2.09 18.56 -3.18
N GLN A 152 2.35 19.02 -4.37
CA GLN A 152 3.71 19.02 -4.90
C GLN A 152 4.57 19.88 -3.97
N GLY A 153 5.60 19.32 -3.38
CA GLY A 153 6.76 20.04 -2.89
C GLY A 153 7.18 19.87 -1.42
N ASP A 154 6.32 19.55 -0.45
CA ASP A 154 6.68 19.67 0.98
C ASP A 154 6.44 18.45 1.85
N ALA A 155 6.53 17.26 1.33
CA ALA A 155 6.30 16.02 2.11
C ALA A 155 7.31 15.76 3.25
N ALA A 156 8.43 16.46 3.29
CA ALA A 156 9.51 16.22 4.26
C ALA A 156 9.43 17.08 5.55
N GLN A 157 8.59 18.11 5.61
CA GLN A 157 8.51 19.05 6.75
C GLN A 157 7.09 19.35 7.21
N GLY A 158 6.12 18.47 6.91
CA GLY A 158 4.72 18.66 7.26
C GLY A 158 4.48 18.79 8.77
N SER A 159 3.40 19.49 9.12
CA SER A 159 2.89 19.57 10.50
C SER A 159 2.61 18.16 11.05
N ALA A 160 2.46 18.03 12.38
CA ALA A 160 2.02 16.77 12.99
C ALA A 160 0.72 16.24 12.35
N LEU A 161 -0.19 17.15 11.96
CA LEU A 161 -1.43 16.80 11.26
C LEU A 161 -1.16 16.21 9.86
N ASP A 162 -0.27 16.81 9.06
CA ASP A 162 0.06 16.27 7.73
C ASP A 162 0.70 14.88 7.85
N ARG A 163 1.53 14.67 8.88
CA ARG A 163 2.11 13.35 9.18
C ARG A 163 1.02 12.32 9.51
N LEU A 164 0.10 12.65 10.41
CA LEU A 164 -1.00 11.74 10.76
C LEU A 164 -1.85 11.38 9.55
N THR A 165 -2.20 12.36 8.72
CA THR A 165 -2.99 12.14 7.51
C THR A 165 -2.26 11.20 6.56
N ASN A 166 -0.97 11.42 6.30
CA ASN A 166 -0.19 10.60 5.37
C ASN A 166 0.09 9.19 5.93
N GLU A 167 0.48 9.07 7.19
CA GLU A 167 0.87 7.78 7.76
C GLU A 167 -0.34 6.93 8.13
N ARG A 168 -1.45 7.53 8.56
CA ARG A 168 -2.57 6.78 9.16
C ARG A 168 -3.83 6.73 8.29
N LEU A 169 -4.09 7.72 7.44
CA LEU A 169 -5.31 7.79 6.63
C LEU A 169 -5.09 7.49 5.16
N ALA A 170 -3.98 7.94 4.58
CA ALA A 170 -3.71 7.76 3.16
C ALA A 170 -3.53 6.28 2.77
N SER A 171 -3.90 5.93 1.53
CA SER A 171 -3.65 4.63 0.92
C SER A 171 -4.26 3.42 1.64
N ARG A 172 -5.28 3.59 2.48
CA ARG A 172 -5.91 2.46 3.18
C ARG A 172 -6.64 1.51 2.25
N LEU A 173 -7.30 2.05 1.21
CA LEU A 173 -8.09 1.28 0.24
C LEU A 173 -7.43 1.24 -1.14
N ILE A 174 -6.85 2.35 -1.58
CA ILE A 174 -6.22 2.50 -2.89
C ILE A 174 -4.88 3.19 -2.69
N GLY A 175 -3.80 2.56 -3.12
CA GLY A 175 -2.45 3.08 -3.02
C GLY A 175 -1.49 2.40 -4.00
N ASN A 176 -0.30 2.97 -4.13
CA ASN A 176 0.71 2.52 -5.08
C ASN A 176 1.49 1.29 -4.60
N PHE A 177 1.27 0.81 -3.38
CA PHE A 177 2.10 -0.21 -2.74
C PHE A 177 3.56 0.24 -2.63
N GLU A 178 3.78 1.40 -2.05
CA GLU A 178 5.01 2.21 -2.16
C GLU A 178 6.28 1.53 -1.65
N TRP A 179 6.17 0.67 -0.64
CA TRP A 179 7.33 -0.03 -0.08
C TRP A 179 7.82 -1.19 -0.96
N SER A 180 6.97 -1.72 -1.87
CA SER A 180 7.39 -2.78 -2.77
C SER A 180 8.33 -2.24 -3.84
N TYR A 181 9.15 -3.11 -4.40
CA TYR A 181 10.02 -2.74 -5.51
C TYR A 181 9.20 -2.53 -6.79
N TYR A 182 8.22 -3.41 -7.06
CA TYR A 182 7.28 -3.31 -8.17
C TYR A 182 6.01 -2.59 -7.74
N GLN A 183 6.05 -1.28 -7.73
CA GLN A 183 4.91 -0.46 -7.37
C GLN A 183 3.83 -0.50 -8.46
N ARG A 184 2.55 -0.56 -8.06
CA ARG A 184 1.47 -0.39 -9.03
C ARG A 184 1.31 1.07 -9.45
N ARG A 185 0.75 1.24 -10.65
CA ARG A 185 0.33 2.52 -11.21
C ARG A 185 -1.12 2.43 -11.65
N PHE A 186 -1.67 3.57 -12.06
CA PHE A 186 -3.06 3.67 -12.47
C PHE A 186 -3.14 4.38 -13.81
N ASP A 187 -3.71 3.71 -14.82
CA ASP A 187 -3.95 4.27 -16.15
C ASP A 187 -5.37 4.83 -16.20
N GLY A 188 -5.51 6.12 -16.48
CA GLY A 188 -6.83 6.74 -16.53
C GLY A 188 -6.84 8.24 -16.40
N ALA A 189 -7.84 8.76 -15.71
CA ALA A 189 -8.09 10.18 -15.58
C ALA A 189 -8.37 10.58 -14.12
N ARG A 190 -7.95 11.78 -13.78
CA ARG A 190 -8.14 12.41 -12.49
C ARG A 190 -8.52 13.87 -12.65
N PHE A 191 -9.54 14.28 -11.93
CA PHE A 191 -10.00 15.66 -11.81
C PHE A 191 -9.76 16.14 -10.37
N ASP A 192 -9.19 17.33 -10.21
CA ASP A 192 -8.96 17.98 -8.93
C ASP A 192 -9.54 19.38 -8.93
N LEU A 193 -10.17 19.75 -7.81
CA LEU A 193 -10.73 21.08 -7.58
C LEU A 193 -10.35 21.59 -6.20
N ASP A 194 -9.59 22.67 -6.16
CA ASP A 194 -9.22 23.41 -4.94
C ASP A 194 -10.14 24.60 -4.71
N ARG A 195 -10.73 24.70 -3.51
CA ARG A 195 -11.55 25.83 -3.06
C ARG A 195 -11.22 26.16 -1.62
N ASP A 196 -10.44 27.19 -1.40
CA ASP A 196 -10.02 27.68 -0.08
C ASP A 196 -9.48 26.54 0.82
N ARG A 197 -10.31 26.07 1.77
CA ARG A 197 -9.96 24.99 2.71
C ARG A 197 -10.48 23.61 2.28
N ARG A 198 -11.00 23.48 1.07
CA ARG A 198 -11.57 22.22 0.56
C ARG A 198 -10.83 21.78 -0.69
N HIS A 199 -10.67 20.49 -0.82
CA HIS A 199 -10.12 19.85 -2.00
C HIS A 199 -11.03 18.70 -2.41
N PHE A 200 -11.40 18.64 -3.67
CA PHE A 200 -12.16 17.54 -4.24
C PHE A 200 -11.32 16.85 -5.31
N THR A 201 -11.28 15.52 -5.23
CA THR A 201 -10.70 14.66 -6.26
C THR A 201 -11.76 13.70 -6.77
N ALA A 202 -11.84 13.52 -8.08
CA ALA A 202 -12.56 12.44 -8.73
C ALA A 202 -11.62 11.73 -9.70
N ALA A 203 -11.65 10.40 -9.74
CA ALA A 203 -10.75 9.61 -10.57
C ALA A 203 -11.42 8.36 -11.10
N ALA A 204 -11.01 7.94 -12.31
CA ALA A 204 -11.40 6.68 -12.92
C ALA A 204 -10.16 6.02 -13.51
N PHE A 205 -9.90 4.77 -13.12
CA PHE A 205 -8.66 4.09 -13.40
C PHE A 205 -8.85 2.62 -13.77
N VAL A 206 -7.87 2.14 -14.54
CA VAL A 206 -7.47 0.75 -14.64
C VAL A 206 -6.12 0.63 -13.93
N PRO A 207 -5.97 -0.22 -12.91
CA PRO A 207 -4.67 -0.40 -12.27
C PRO A 207 -3.72 -1.17 -13.17
N THR A 208 -2.41 -1.01 -12.96
CA THR A 208 -1.41 -1.92 -13.50
C THR A 208 -1.21 -3.09 -12.55
N GLN A 209 -0.63 -4.19 -13.04
CA GLN A 209 0.01 -5.18 -12.19
C GLN A 209 1.06 -4.49 -11.32
N GLY A 210 1.42 -5.07 -10.22
CA GLY A 210 2.39 -4.47 -9.30
C GLY A 210 2.36 -5.15 -7.94
N GLY A 211 2.94 -4.51 -6.94
CA GLY A 211 3.13 -5.13 -5.65
C GLY A 211 4.29 -6.11 -5.69
N TYR A 212 4.03 -7.36 -6.00
CA TYR A 212 5.05 -8.40 -6.16
C TYR A 212 5.25 -8.84 -7.63
N GLU A 213 4.36 -8.42 -8.52
CA GLU A 213 4.40 -8.78 -9.94
C GLU A 213 5.46 -7.96 -10.68
N GLU A 214 6.30 -8.61 -11.48
CA GLU A 214 7.31 -7.92 -12.29
C GLU A 214 6.71 -7.18 -13.49
N SER A 215 5.53 -7.60 -13.96
CA SER A 215 4.85 -7.00 -15.11
C SER A 215 4.11 -5.70 -14.76
N THR A 216 4.72 -4.84 -13.96
CA THR A 216 4.12 -3.62 -13.42
C THR A 216 3.65 -2.60 -14.46
N ASN A 217 4.16 -2.68 -15.68
CA ASN A 217 3.74 -1.82 -16.79
C ASN A 217 2.50 -2.32 -17.53
N LEU A 218 2.02 -3.53 -17.24
CA LEU A 218 0.82 -4.07 -17.86
C LEU A 218 -0.42 -3.59 -17.15
N SER A 219 -1.33 -2.95 -17.89
CA SER A 219 -2.64 -2.56 -17.39
C SER A 219 -3.52 -3.81 -17.22
N MET A 220 -4.44 -3.74 -16.26
CA MET A 220 -5.42 -4.79 -15.97
C MET A 220 -6.83 -4.35 -16.42
N PRO A 221 -7.16 -4.36 -17.73
CA PRO A 221 -8.36 -3.70 -18.27
C PRO A 221 -9.67 -4.26 -17.74
N LYS A 222 -9.67 -5.48 -17.19
CA LYS A 222 -10.85 -6.09 -16.56
C LYS A 222 -11.03 -5.67 -15.10
N VAL A 223 -10.10 -4.89 -14.52
CA VAL A 223 -10.20 -4.27 -13.20
C VAL A 223 -10.45 -2.77 -13.39
N GLN A 224 -11.56 -2.28 -12.88
CA GLN A 224 -11.98 -0.89 -13.01
C GLN A 224 -12.21 -0.29 -11.63
N ILE A 225 -11.73 0.93 -11.45
CA ILE A 225 -11.83 1.67 -10.19
C ILE A 225 -12.35 3.07 -10.49
N VAL A 226 -13.33 3.50 -9.72
CA VAL A 226 -13.71 4.89 -9.62
C VAL A 226 -13.54 5.34 -8.17
N ALA A 227 -13.08 6.56 -7.95
CA ALA A 227 -12.87 7.08 -6.61
C ALA A 227 -13.21 8.57 -6.55
N THR A 228 -13.84 9.00 -5.47
CA THR A 228 -14.06 10.40 -5.15
C THR A 228 -13.65 10.66 -3.71
N VAL A 229 -13.00 11.80 -3.47
CA VAL A 229 -12.59 12.24 -2.13
C VAL A 229 -12.85 13.74 -1.99
N LEU A 230 -13.61 14.12 -0.99
CA LEU A 230 -13.77 15.51 -0.55
C LEU A 230 -13.02 15.70 0.75
N THR A 231 -11.99 16.54 0.75
CA THR A 231 -11.17 16.87 1.91
C THR A 231 -11.48 18.29 2.37
N GLY A 232 -11.68 18.48 3.67
CA GLY A 232 -11.73 19.80 4.29
C GLY A 232 -10.61 19.96 5.31
N LYS A 233 -9.88 21.08 5.29
CA LYS A 233 -8.72 21.36 6.15
C LYS A 233 -8.94 22.59 6.99
N ALA A 234 -8.70 22.47 8.29
CA ALA A 234 -8.57 23.54 9.28
C ALA A 234 -7.12 23.58 9.80
N PRO A 235 -6.69 24.62 10.52
CA PRO A 235 -5.32 24.70 11.03
C PRO A 235 -4.89 23.50 11.90
N SER A 236 -5.82 22.92 12.67
CA SER A 236 -5.57 21.81 13.59
C SER A 236 -6.33 20.53 13.26
N ALA A 237 -7.05 20.47 12.15
CA ALA A 237 -7.87 19.32 11.79
C ALA A 237 -8.02 19.15 10.28
N GLU A 238 -8.17 17.90 9.87
CA GLU A 238 -8.55 17.51 8.51
C GLU A 238 -9.65 16.47 8.58
N TRP A 239 -10.64 16.59 7.68
CA TRP A 239 -11.66 15.58 7.51
C TRP A 239 -11.79 15.20 6.04
N GLN A 240 -12.22 13.98 5.78
CA GLN A 240 -12.43 13.48 4.42
C GLN A 240 -13.75 12.71 4.37
N LEU A 241 -14.47 12.90 3.26
CA LEU A 241 -15.55 12.01 2.82
C LEU A 241 -15.09 11.35 1.54
N PHE A 242 -15.27 10.05 1.43
CA PHE A 242 -14.82 9.32 0.24
C PHE A 242 -15.85 8.29 -0.21
N ALA A 243 -15.87 8.04 -1.51
CA ALA A 243 -16.59 6.93 -2.10
C ALA A 243 -15.71 6.29 -3.19
N SER A 244 -15.81 4.98 -3.36
CA SER A 244 -15.16 4.26 -4.44
C SER A 244 -16.01 3.11 -4.93
N GLY A 245 -15.88 2.78 -6.23
CA GLY A 245 -16.39 1.59 -6.86
C GLY A 245 -15.24 0.75 -7.38
N TYR A 246 -15.28 -0.55 -7.15
CA TYR A 246 -14.35 -1.54 -7.64
C TYR A 246 -15.12 -2.60 -8.43
N ARG A 247 -14.65 -2.91 -9.63
CA ARG A 247 -15.19 -3.98 -10.45
C ARG A 247 -14.07 -4.82 -10.99
N ASP A 248 -14.18 -6.15 -10.88
CA ASP A 248 -13.20 -7.10 -11.39
C ASP A 248 -13.89 -8.24 -12.14
N ARG A 249 -13.44 -8.49 -13.36
CA ARG A 249 -13.95 -9.50 -14.28
C ARG A 249 -12.79 -10.26 -14.94
N ARG A 250 -11.69 -10.43 -14.22
CA ARG A 250 -10.53 -11.18 -14.72
C ARG A 250 -10.87 -12.65 -14.87
N GLU A 251 -10.06 -13.34 -15.67
CA GLU A 251 -10.16 -14.79 -15.89
C GLU A 251 -9.15 -15.63 -15.07
N PRO A 252 -8.25 -15.06 -14.25
CA PRO A 252 -7.40 -15.90 -13.41
C PRO A 252 -8.28 -16.75 -12.50
N LYS A 253 -7.82 -17.95 -12.25
CA LYS A 253 -8.51 -18.90 -11.41
C LYS A 253 -8.48 -18.50 -9.95
N ALA A 254 -9.59 -18.74 -9.30
CA ALA A 254 -9.84 -18.95 -7.90
C ALA A 254 -9.48 -17.82 -6.94
N VAL A 255 -10.50 -17.40 -6.29
CA VAL A 255 -10.44 -16.83 -4.94
C VAL A 255 -10.85 -17.93 -3.97
N VAL A 256 -10.03 -18.18 -3.00
CA VAL A 256 -10.45 -18.96 -1.83
C VAL A 256 -10.77 -17.95 -0.73
N ASP A 257 -12.02 -17.81 -0.41
CA ASP A 257 -12.50 -17.21 0.82
C ASP A 257 -13.43 -18.21 1.53
N ASN A 258 -14.03 -17.83 2.63
CA ASN A 258 -14.91 -18.74 3.36
C ASN A 258 -16.29 -18.92 2.71
N THR A 259 -16.66 -18.06 1.75
CA THR A 259 -17.95 -18.14 1.04
C THR A 259 -17.83 -18.86 -0.28
N PHE A 260 -16.63 -18.97 -0.86
CA PHE A 260 -16.46 -19.43 -2.23
C PHE A 260 -15.11 -20.09 -2.45
N SER A 261 -15.15 -21.33 -2.89
CA SER A 261 -13.98 -22.19 -3.16
C SER A 261 -14.11 -22.85 -4.52
N LEU A 262 -14.06 -22.07 -5.63
CA LEU A 262 -14.13 -22.60 -6.98
C LEU A 262 -13.10 -21.93 -7.90
N ASP A 263 -12.61 -22.71 -8.86
CA ASP A 263 -11.84 -22.28 -10.01
C ASP A 263 -12.78 -21.56 -11.00
N ALA A 264 -13.17 -20.32 -10.69
CA ALA A 264 -14.04 -19.52 -11.53
C ALA A 264 -13.37 -18.19 -11.89
N PRO A 265 -13.74 -17.58 -13.04
CA PRO A 265 -13.38 -16.20 -13.34
C PRO A 265 -13.82 -15.25 -12.23
N VAL A 266 -13.07 -14.18 -12.02
CA VAL A 266 -13.42 -13.19 -11.00
C VAL A 266 -14.71 -12.49 -11.36
N ASP A 267 -15.63 -12.43 -10.41
CA ASP A 267 -16.90 -11.72 -10.51
C ASP A 267 -17.17 -10.95 -9.21
N VAL A 268 -16.60 -9.73 -9.16
CA VAL A 268 -16.67 -8.88 -7.97
C VAL A 268 -17.08 -7.47 -8.36
N THR A 269 -18.05 -6.91 -7.64
CA THR A 269 -18.41 -5.49 -7.74
C THR A 269 -18.68 -4.97 -6.34
N VAL A 270 -17.84 -4.04 -5.85
CA VAL A 270 -17.92 -3.49 -4.50
C VAL A 270 -17.95 -1.98 -4.55
N ALA A 271 -18.97 -1.39 -3.96
CA ALA A 271 -19.02 0.03 -3.62
C ALA A 271 -18.59 0.24 -2.18
N THR A 272 -17.76 1.24 -1.94
CA THR A 272 -17.29 1.63 -0.60
C THR A 272 -17.59 3.09 -0.37
N VAL A 273 -18.14 3.43 0.79
CA VAL A 273 -18.30 4.81 1.27
C VAL A 273 -17.67 4.94 2.64
N GLY A 274 -17.15 6.11 2.95
CA GLY A 274 -16.54 6.31 4.25
C GLY A 274 -16.17 7.74 4.57
N ALA A 275 -15.66 7.92 5.77
CA ALA A 275 -15.21 9.21 6.29
C ALA A 275 -13.96 9.03 7.17
N SER A 276 -13.19 10.11 7.26
CA SER A 276 -12.10 10.18 8.23
C SER A 276 -11.98 11.57 8.84
N HIS A 277 -11.39 11.62 10.01
CA HIS A 277 -11.07 12.85 10.72
C HIS A 277 -9.73 12.69 11.44
N ALA A 278 -8.82 13.64 11.25
CA ALA A 278 -7.59 13.76 12.01
C ALA A 278 -7.52 15.15 12.68
N ARG A 279 -7.06 15.20 13.92
CA ARG A 279 -6.90 16.45 14.65
C ARG A 279 -5.60 16.42 15.45
N VAL A 280 -4.93 17.57 15.53
CA VAL A 280 -3.83 17.84 16.45
C VAL A 280 -4.15 19.14 17.17
N ALA A 281 -4.26 19.10 18.49
CA ALA A 281 -4.61 20.25 19.30
C ALA A 281 -3.51 20.52 20.33
N PRO A 282 -3.09 21.79 20.51
CA PRO A 282 -2.16 22.15 21.56
C PRO A 282 -2.84 21.93 22.94
N VAL A 283 -2.07 21.39 23.87
CA VAL A 283 -2.45 21.21 25.26
C VAL A 283 -1.30 21.67 26.15
N ARG A 284 -1.54 21.85 27.47
CA ARG A 284 -0.53 22.40 28.40
C ARG A 284 0.81 21.67 28.36
N SER A 285 0.81 20.36 28.17
CA SER A 285 2.01 19.50 28.16
C SER A 285 2.57 19.19 26.76
N GLY A 286 1.99 19.77 25.69
CA GLY A 286 2.42 19.50 24.31
C GLY A 286 1.27 19.51 23.30
N GLU A 287 1.09 18.43 22.58
CA GLU A 287 0.03 18.27 21.58
C GLU A 287 -0.73 16.97 21.83
N PHE A 288 -2.05 17.03 21.75
CA PHE A 288 -2.94 15.87 21.72
C PHE A 288 -3.41 15.63 20.29
N ASP A 289 -3.40 14.40 19.84
CA ASP A 289 -3.92 14.03 18.52
C ASP A 289 -5.01 12.96 18.61
N SER A 290 -5.85 12.93 17.58
CA SER A 290 -6.84 11.89 17.37
C SER A 290 -7.05 11.61 15.89
N VAL A 291 -7.31 10.35 15.56
CA VAL A 291 -7.65 9.88 14.21
C VAL A 291 -8.86 8.97 14.30
N VAL A 292 -9.83 9.20 13.42
CA VAL A 292 -10.97 8.31 13.19
C VAL A 292 -11.08 8.06 11.70
N TRP A 293 -11.29 6.81 11.32
CA TRP A 293 -11.55 6.39 9.94
C TRP A 293 -12.61 5.31 9.95
N ILE A 294 -13.62 5.44 9.09
CA ILE A 294 -14.72 4.49 8.95
C ILE A 294 -14.99 4.21 7.47
N ALA A 295 -15.38 2.99 7.15
CA ALA A 295 -15.84 2.60 5.82
C ALA A 295 -16.92 1.53 5.90
N ALA A 296 -17.89 1.60 4.97
CA ALA A 296 -18.90 0.59 4.74
C ALA A 296 -18.87 0.16 3.27
N GLN A 297 -19.11 -1.11 3.03
CA GLN A 297 -19.09 -1.73 1.70
C GLN A 297 -20.40 -2.43 1.41
N ALA A 298 -20.82 -2.38 0.14
CA ALA A 298 -21.95 -3.13 -0.39
C ALA A 298 -21.69 -3.50 -1.84
N GLY A 299 -22.24 -4.62 -2.29
CA GLY A 299 -22.07 -5.04 -3.67
C GLY A 299 -22.38 -6.50 -3.91
N ASP A 300 -21.73 -7.04 -4.91
CA ASP A 300 -21.78 -8.43 -5.32
C ASP A 300 -20.39 -9.08 -5.21
N TRP A 301 -20.35 -10.30 -4.71
CA TRP A 301 -19.15 -11.12 -4.54
C TRP A 301 -19.44 -12.53 -5.03
N TYR A 302 -19.18 -12.79 -6.31
CA TYR A 302 -19.50 -14.07 -6.97
C TYR A 302 -20.97 -14.50 -6.83
N GLY A 303 -21.92 -13.55 -6.96
CA GLY A 303 -23.33 -13.79 -6.76
C GLY A 303 -23.80 -13.76 -5.31
N HIS A 304 -22.90 -13.62 -4.34
CA HIS A 304 -23.25 -13.41 -2.92
C HIS A 304 -23.44 -11.91 -2.64
N THR A 305 -24.39 -11.56 -1.80
CA THR A 305 -24.55 -10.18 -1.34
C THR A 305 -23.37 -9.76 -0.47
N HIS A 306 -22.54 -8.83 -0.94
CA HIS A 306 -21.45 -8.27 -0.15
C HIS A 306 -21.93 -7.17 0.78
N ARG A 307 -21.62 -7.29 2.09
CA ARG A 307 -21.84 -6.25 3.11
C ARG A 307 -20.77 -6.33 4.17
N ALA A 308 -19.92 -5.32 4.22
CA ALA A 308 -18.79 -5.29 5.12
C ALA A 308 -18.53 -3.88 5.66
N SER A 309 -17.77 -3.79 6.73
CA SER A 309 -17.39 -2.49 7.32
C SER A 309 -16.07 -2.57 8.07
N SER A 310 -15.45 -1.39 8.24
CA SER A 310 -14.23 -1.27 9.03
C SER A 310 -14.17 0.08 9.72
N ILE A 311 -13.57 0.11 10.91
CA ILE A 311 -13.35 1.31 11.72
C ILE A 311 -11.94 1.30 12.31
N ALA A 312 -11.29 2.47 12.32
CA ALA A 312 -10.05 2.70 13.05
C ALA A 312 -10.20 3.94 13.94
N VAL A 313 -9.82 3.84 15.19
CA VAL A 313 -9.77 4.95 16.16
C VAL A 313 -8.39 4.97 16.81
N GLU A 314 -7.79 6.16 16.87
CA GLU A 314 -6.46 6.34 17.44
C GLU A 314 -6.43 7.64 18.25
N ALA A 315 -5.62 7.67 19.29
CA ALA A 315 -5.32 8.88 20.04
C ALA A 315 -3.85 8.89 20.46
N GLY A 316 -3.29 10.07 20.61
CA GLY A 316 -1.89 10.23 20.98
C GLY A 316 -1.61 11.51 21.75
N HIS A 317 -0.47 11.51 22.43
CA HIS A 317 0.06 12.68 23.11
C HIS A 317 1.54 12.84 22.81
N ARG A 318 1.93 14.02 22.36
CA ARG A 318 3.30 14.40 22.05
C ARG A 318 3.79 15.43 23.04
N TRP A 319 4.82 15.11 23.82
CA TRP A 319 5.46 16.04 24.75
C TRP A 319 6.49 16.92 24.03
N THR A 320 6.08 18.08 23.59
CA THR A 320 6.93 18.96 22.74
C THR A 320 8.08 19.61 23.50
N ALA A 321 7.95 19.76 24.83
CA ALA A 321 8.98 20.36 25.70
C ALA A 321 10.02 19.35 26.17
N LEU A 322 9.76 18.05 26.09
CA LEU A 322 10.71 17.02 26.54
C LEU A 322 11.81 16.80 25.49
N PRO A 323 13.04 16.40 25.92
CA PRO A 323 14.06 15.91 25.01
C PRO A 323 13.53 14.79 24.11
N ALA A 324 13.98 14.77 22.85
CA ALA A 324 13.51 13.81 21.83
C ALA A 324 12.00 13.84 21.52
N ARG A 325 11.24 14.77 22.09
CA ARG A 325 9.81 15.02 21.84
C ARG A 325 8.98 13.74 21.73
N PRO A 326 8.97 12.88 22.78
CA PRO A 326 8.29 11.60 22.71
C PRO A 326 6.81 11.78 22.34
N TRP A 327 6.33 10.90 21.49
CA TRP A 327 4.96 10.86 21.02
C TRP A 327 4.40 9.47 21.25
N LEU A 328 3.56 9.32 22.27
CA LEU A 328 2.87 8.07 22.60
C LEU A 328 1.50 8.07 21.93
N ARG A 329 1.16 6.98 21.26
CA ARG A 329 -0.12 6.78 20.60
C ARG A 329 -0.65 5.39 20.91
N ALA A 330 -1.96 5.25 20.93
CA ALA A 330 -2.64 3.97 20.98
C ALA A 330 -3.86 4.00 20.05
N GLY A 331 -4.29 2.84 19.60
CA GLY A 331 -5.43 2.75 18.72
C GLY A 331 -6.00 1.35 18.62
N TYR A 332 -7.15 1.30 17.95
CA TYR A 332 -7.86 0.08 17.65
C TYR A 332 -8.40 0.12 16.23
N LEU A 333 -8.15 -0.96 15.49
CA LEU A 333 -8.69 -1.22 14.18
C LEU A 333 -9.59 -2.45 14.25
N TRP A 334 -10.76 -2.35 13.64
CA TRP A 334 -11.64 -3.48 13.38
C TRP A 334 -12.03 -3.48 11.89
N ALA A 335 -11.99 -4.65 11.27
CA ALA A 335 -12.50 -4.91 9.94
C ALA A 335 -13.34 -6.19 9.99
N SER A 336 -14.55 -6.13 9.47
CA SER A 336 -15.47 -7.27 9.51
C SER A 336 -14.90 -8.50 8.83
N GLY A 337 -15.25 -9.67 9.37
CA GLY A 337 -15.09 -10.98 8.76
C GLY A 337 -16.44 -11.60 8.49
N ASP A 338 -16.46 -12.61 7.67
CA ASP A 338 -17.63 -13.43 7.43
C ASP A 338 -17.87 -14.38 8.63
N ARG A 339 -19.11 -14.61 8.96
CA ARG A 339 -19.51 -15.48 10.09
C ARG A 339 -20.18 -16.78 9.65
N ASN A 340 -20.59 -16.83 8.38
CA ASN A 340 -21.27 -18.00 7.85
C ASN A 340 -21.14 -18.04 6.32
N GLY A 341 -20.20 -18.81 5.83
CA GLY A 341 -19.94 -18.97 4.39
C GLY A 341 -21.10 -19.59 3.58
N GLU A 342 -22.16 -20.09 4.25
CA GLU A 342 -23.28 -20.77 3.60
C GLU A 342 -24.53 -19.90 3.45
N ASP A 343 -24.55 -18.66 3.97
CA ASP A 343 -25.76 -17.81 4.02
C ASP A 343 -25.98 -16.93 2.80
N HIS A 344 -25.22 -17.16 1.70
CA HIS A 344 -25.21 -16.34 0.48
C HIS A 344 -24.84 -14.86 0.70
N ARG A 345 -24.09 -14.58 1.73
CA ARG A 345 -23.52 -13.27 2.02
C ARG A 345 -22.01 -13.36 2.09
N HIS A 346 -21.33 -12.29 1.79
CA HIS A 346 -19.91 -12.10 2.00
C HIS A 346 -19.71 -10.93 2.96
N GLY A 347 -19.28 -11.25 4.18
CA GLY A 347 -19.14 -10.28 5.29
C GLY A 347 -17.73 -9.75 5.49
N THR A 348 -16.73 -10.29 4.80
CA THR A 348 -15.33 -9.91 4.95
C THR A 348 -15.06 -8.54 4.33
N PHE A 349 -14.49 -7.62 5.09
CA PHE A 349 -14.11 -6.31 4.57
C PHE A 349 -13.04 -6.45 3.49
N PHE A 350 -13.31 -5.90 2.33
CA PHE A 350 -12.43 -5.98 1.17
C PHE A 350 -11.49 -4.76 1.10
N GLN A 351 -10.24 -4.97 1.43
CA GLN A 351 -9.18 -3.97 1.33
C GLN A 351 -8.60 -3.95 -0.10
N MET A 352 -9.29 -3.34 -1.07
CA MET A 352 -9.06 -3.44 -2.52
C MET A 352 -7.61 -3.44 -2.98
N LEU A 353 -6.94 -2.29 -2.92
CA LEU A 353 -5.61 -2.02 -3.48
C LEU A 353 -4.77 -1.17 -2.51
N PRO A 354 -4.57 -1.59 -1.27
CA PRO A 354 -3.93 -0.76 -0.26
C PRO A 354 -2.45 -0.54 -0.56
N SER A 355 -1.86 0.52 0.01
CA SER A 355 -0.48 0.43 0.44
C SER A 355 -0.49 -0.36 1.74
N SER A 356 0.06 -1.56 1.73
CA SER A 356 0.19 -2.35 2.95
C SER A 356 1.12 -1.66 3.96
N ARG A 357 1.19 -2.16 5.19
CA ARG A 357 2.06 -1.64 6.26
C ARG A 357 1.60 -0.32 6.88
N LYS A 358 0.29 -0.07 6.93
CA LYS A 358 -0.24 1.10 7.66
C LYS A 358 -0.08 0.95 9.18
N TYR A 359 -0.16 -0.28 9.67
CA TYR A 359 -0.08 -0.58 11.09
C TYR A 359 1.19 -1.36 11.42
N ALA A 360 1.51 -2.45 10.72
CA ALA A 360 2.73 -3.21 10.91
C ALA A 360 3.50 -3.37 9.61
N LEU A 361 4.81 -3.25 9.65
CA LEU A 361 5.67 -3.40 8.47
C LEU A 361 5.89 -4.86 8.08
N SER A 362 5.64 -5.81 8.97
CA SER A 362 5.80 -7.25 8.72
C SER A 362 4.87 -7.83 7.66
N SER A 363 3.80 -7.11 7.27
CA SER A 363 2.84 -7.52 6.21
C SER A 363 2.21 -8.91 6.41
N ALA A 364 2.22 -9.44 7.63
CA ALA A 364 1.68 -10.77 7.92
C ALA A 364 0.15 -10.83 7.96
N TYR A 365 -0.52 -9.69 7.78
CA TYR A 365 -1.97 -9.58 7.77
C TYR A 365 -2.47 -8.43 6.89
N ALA A 366 -3.69 -8.56 6.41
CA ALA A 366 -4.42 -7.50 5.70
C ALA A 366 -5.49 -6.91 6.62
N GLN A 367 -6.02 -5.73 6.27
CA GLN A 367 -7.19 -5.13 6.94
C GLN A 367 -8.47 -5.84 6.47
N MET A 368 -8.53 -7.15 6.69
CA MET A 368 -9.62 -8.06 6.32
C MET A 368 -9.81 -9.04 7.47
N ASN A 369 -11.03 -9.20 7.96
CA ASN A 369 -11.32 -10.06 9.11
C ASN A 369 -10.38 -9.82 10.29
N LEU A 370 -10.18 -8.57 10.70
CA LEU A 370 -9.10 -8.19 11.61
C LEU A 370 -9.60 -7.35 12.79
N ARG A 371 -9.01 -7.59 13.96
CA ARG A 371 -8.97 -6.70 15.13
C ARG A 371 -7.51 -6.48 15.49
N ASP A 372 -7.10 -5.24 15.56
CA ASP A 372 -5.73 -4.83 15.91
C ASP A 372 -5.79 -3.75 16.99
N ALA A 373 -5.37 -4.09 18.20
CA ALA A 373 -5.14 -3.13 19.27
C ALA A 373 -3.65 -2.85 19.37
N PHE A 374 -3.24 -1.58 19.28
CA PHE A 374 -1.83 -1.24 19.24
C PHE A 374 -1.46 -0.06 20.15
N ALA A 375 -0.18 -0.03 20.49
CA ALA A 375 0.49 1.12 21.10
C ALA A 375 1.79 1.42 20.34
N GLN A 376 2.08 2.72 20.17
CA GLN A 376 3.25 3.22 19.44
C GLN A 376 3.94 4.29 20.28
N LEU A 377 5.26 4.21 20.37
CA LEU A 377 6.11 5.28 20.87
C LEU A 377 7.02 5.76 19.75
N LEU A 378 6.92 7.03 19.38
CA LEU A 378 7.82 7.71 18.45
C LEU A 378 8.70 8.69 19.22
N ILE A 379 9.99 8.72 18.95
CA ILE A 379 10.94 9.72 19.47
C ILE A 379 11.70 10.36 18.32
N GLU A 380 11.97 11.66 18.45
CA GLU A 380 12.65 12.47 17.43
C GLU A 380 13.77 13.30 18.06
N PRO A 381 14.89 12.67 18.48
CA PRO A 381 16.10 13.42 18.81
C PRO A 381 16.70 14.07 17.55
N ARG A 382 17.62 15.03 17.73
CA ARG A 382 18.06 16.01 16.71
C ARG A 382 18.30 15.51 15.28
N ARG A 383 18.70 14.23 15.06
CA ARG A 383 19.07 13.67 13.75
C ARG A 383 18.58 12.24 13.56
N LEU A 384 17.59 11.85 14.30
CA LEU A 384 17.13 10.48 14.32
C LEU A 384 15.61 10.48 14.55
N ARG A 385 14.90 9.60 13.86
CA ARG A 385 13.54 9.22 14.23
C ARG A 385 13.55 7.74 14.60
N ALA A 386 13.10 7.41 15.78
CA ALA A 386 12.94 6.03 16.18
C ALA A 386 11.48 5.76 16.61
N ARG A 387 11.00 4.59 16.25
CA ARG A 387 9.65 4.14 16.51
C ARG A 387 9.68 2.71 17.06
N ILE A 388 8.84 2.46 18.05
CA ILE A 388 8.54 1.13 18.56
C ILE A 388 7.02 0.97 18.56
N GLU A 389 6.51 -0.19 18.16
CA GLU A 389 5.09 -0.51 18.11
C GLU A 389 4.86 -1.92 18.64
N VAL A 390 3.71 -2.07 19.31
CA VAL A 390 3.22 -3.37 19.81
C VAL A 390 1.77 -3.51 19.36
N HIS A 391 1.44 -4.65 18.75
CA HIS A 391 0.10 -4.96 18.25
C HIS A 391 -0.41 -6.26 18.85
N ALA A 392 -1.65 -6.27 19.32
CA ALA A 392 -2.38 -7.48 19.67
C ALA A 392 -3.39 -7.78 18.55
N LEU A 393 -3.14 -8.85 17.81
CA LEU A 393 -3.88 -9.20 16.61
C LEU A 393 -4.86 -10.34 16.87
N HIS A 394 -6.11 -10.13 16.46
CA HIS A 394 -7.16 -11.14 16.45
C HIS A 394 -7.94 -11.09 15.14
N LEU A 395 -8.55 -12.19 14.74
CA LEU A 395 -9.56 -12.20 13.71
C LEU A 395 -10.89 -11.66 14.24
N ALA A 396 -11.69 -11.03 13.38
CA ALA A 396 -13.04 -10.59 13.73
C ALA A 396 -14.02 -11.78 13.80
N SER A 397 -13.79 -12.82 12.98
CA SER A 397 -14.51 -14.10 12.99
C SER A 397 -13.52 -15.26 12.85
N GLY A 398 -13.69 -16.30 13.66
CA GLY A 398 -12.97 -17.58 13.53
C GLY A 398 -13.52 -18.49 12.43
N ASP A 399 -14.71 -18.17 11.90
CA ASP A 399 -15.33 -18.90 10.79
C ASP A 399 -14.85 -18.39 9.42
N ASP A 400 -14.09 -17.30 9.41
CA ASP A 400 -13.46 -16.71 8.23
C ASP A 400 -11.96 -17.05 8.18
N LEU A 401 -11.27 -16.53 7.17
CA LEU A 401 -9.86 -16.80 6.95
C LEU A 401 -8.96 -15.73 7.60
N TRP A 402 -7.72 -16.12 7.85
CA TRP A 402 -6.61 -15.21 8.08
C TRP A 402 -6.08 -14.76 6.73
N TYR A 403 -6.22 -13.47 6.40
CA TYR A 403 -5.83 -12.88 5.13
C TYR A 403 -4.48 -12.18 5.18
N GLN A 404 -3.69 -12.39 4.12
CA GLN A 404 -2.43 -11.71 3.84
C GLN A 404 -2.40 -11.24 2.39
N GLY A 405 -1.50 -10.35 2.03
CA GLY A 405 -1.27 -10.01 0.63
C GLY A 405 -1.18 -8.53 0.29
N SER A 406 -1.10 -8.27 -1.02
CA SER A 406 -0.79 -6.96 -1.60
C SER A 406 -2.00 -6.25 -2.21
N GLY A 407 -3.18 -6.79 -2.04
CA GLY A 407 -4.38 -6.32 -2.72
C GLY A 407 -4.63 -7.02 -4.06
N ALA A 408 -5.76 -6.71 -4.65
CA ALA A 408 -6.34 -7.43 -5.79
C ALA A 408 -5.66 -7.13 -7.15
N THR A 409 -4.35 -6.97 -7.20
CA THR A 409 -3.57 -6.77 -8.43
C THR A 409 -2.67 -7.93 -8.82
N ALA A 410 -2.56 -8.98 -7.99
CA ALA A 410 -1.86 -10.17 -8.41
C ALA A 410 -2.63 -10.87 -9.53
N SER A 411 -1.93 -11.21 -10.60
CA SER A 411 -2.49 -11.92 -11.75
C SER A 411 -2.24 -13.41 -11.66
N GLN A 412 -1.32 -13.82 -10.81
CA GLN A 412 -0.89 -15.19 -10.63
C GLN A 412 -1.26 -15.72 -9.25
N GLY A 413 -1.40 -17.04 -9.16
CA GLY A 413 -1.65 -17.74 -7.92
C GLY A 413 -3.13 -17.83 -7.55
N ARG A 414 -3.35 -18.54 -6.46
CA ARG A 414 -4.65 -19.01 -5.97
C ARG A 414 -5.48 -17.91 -5.30
N PHE A 415 -4.90 -16.76 -4.99
CA PHE A 415 -5.39 -15.89 -3.92
C PHE A 415 -5.69 -14.46 -4.35
N PHE A 416 -5.97 -14.20 -5.61
CA PHE A 416 -6.50 -12.89 -6.04
C PHE A 416 -5.76 -11.67 -5.44
N GLY A 417 -4.46 -11.83 -5.12
CA GLY A 417 -3.68 -10.81 -4.43
C GLY A 417 -3.78 -10.84 -2.90
N PHE A 418 -4.68 -11.67 -2.34
CA PHE A 418 -4.72 -12.01 -0.93
C PHE A 418 -4.61 -13.53 -0.77
N SER A 419 -3.76 -13.99 0.14
CA SER A 419 -3.77 -15.37 0.58
C SER A 419 -4.64 -15.51 1.82
N GLY A 420 -5.51 -16.52 1.83
CA GLY A 420 -6.38 -16.84 2.97
C GLY A 420 -6.06 -18.21 3.53
N ARG A 421 -6.03 -18.35 4.85
CA ARG A 421 -5.88 -19.61 5.57
C ARG A 421 -7.01 -19.79 6.55
N ALA A 422 -7.57 -20.98 6.65
CA ALA A 422 -8.65 -21.28 7.59
C ALA A 422 -8.23 -20.97 9.03
N ALA A 423 -9.11 -20.32 9.78
CA ALA A 423 -8.89 -20.01 11.18
C ALA A 423 -9.24 -21.17 12.13
N HIS A 424 -9.97 -22.18 11.64
CA HIS A 424 -10.40 -23.36 12.39
C HIS A 424 -11.21 -23.04 13.66
N GLY A 425 -11.97 -21.94 13.65
CA GLY A 425 -12.73 -21.46 14.81
C GLY A 425 -11.96 -20.55 15.76
N ASP A 426 -10.64 -20.49 15.63
CA ASP A 426 -9.78 -19.64 16.45
C ASP A 426 -9.79 -18.17 15.98
N THR A 427 -9.48 -17.28 16.90
CA THR A 427 -9.38 -15.85 16.57
C THR A 427 -8.04 -15.22 16.97
N SER A 428 -7.27 -15.83 17.85
CA SER A 428 -5.95 -15.31 18.25
C SER A 428 -4.94 -15.43 17.13
N LEU A 429 -4.57 -14.29 16.51
CA LEU A 429 -3.59 -14.28 15.42
C LEU A 429 -2.16 -14.12 15.97
N GLY A 430 -1.99 -13.33 17.03
CA GLY A 430 -0.71 -13.18 17.69
C GLY A 430 -0.37 -11.77 18.15
N THR A 431 0.86 -11.60 18.59
CA THR A 431 1.39 -10.29 19.03
C THR A 431 2.57 -9.89 18.14
N VAL A 432 2.51 -8.67 17.59
CA VAL A 432 3.61 -8.06 16.83
C VAL A 432 4.35 -7.10 17.75
N VAL A 433 5.68 -7.17 17.74
CA VAL A 433 6.56 -6.15 18.31
C VAL A 433 7.53 -5.73 17.23
N GLU A 434 7.56 -4.45 16.90
CA GLU A 434 8.43 -3.95 15.84
C GLU A 434 9.03 -2.60 16.17
N GLY A 435 10.16 -2.30 15.52
CA GLY A 435 10.85 -1.04 15.64
C GLY A 435 11.46 -0.58 14.32
N ALA A 436 11.51 0.72 14.14
CA ALA A 436 12.13 1.36 13.00
C ALA A 436 12.98 2.55 13.43
N VAL A 437 14.08 2.77 12.71
CA VAL A 437 14.97 3.90 12.91
C VAL A 437 15.26 4.54 11.56
N ASP A 438 14.96 5.84 11.44
CA ASP A 438 15.25 6.66 10.26
C ASP A 438 16.38 7.63 10.58
N VAL A 439 17.48 7.56 9.84
CA VAL A 439 18.67 8.41 10.01
C VAL A 439 18.87 9.25 8.76
N PRO A 440 18.50 10.54 8.77
CA PRO A 440 18.86 11.46 7.68
C PRO A 440 20.36 11.76 7.73
N ILE A 441 21.11 11.29 6.75
CA ILE A 441 22.56 11.50 6.62
C ILE A 441 22.84 12.86 5.98
N ARG A 442 22.10 13.17 4.91
CA ARG A 442 22.15 14.44 4.17
C ARG A 442 20.73 14.86 3.75
N LYS A 443 20.57 16.06 3.20
CA LYS A 443 19.28 16.54 2.68
C LYS A 443 18.62 15.56 1.69
N TYR A 444 19.43 14.84 0.93
CA TYR A 444 18.99 13.95 -0.14
C TYR A 444 19.30 12.46 0.14
N TRP A 445 19.82 12.14 1.35
CA TRP A 445 20.25 10.78 1.69
C TRP A 445 19.82 10.40 3.11
N SER A 446 19.13 9.28 3.25
CA SER A 446 18.77 8.67 4.52
C SER A 446 19.05 7.16 4.54
N VAL A 447 19.21 6.63 5.73
CA VAL A 447 19.29 5.19 5.99
C VAL A 447 18.17 4.84 6.97
N ASN A 448 17.39 3.82 6.64
CA ASN A 448 16.30 3.32 7.46
C ASN A 448 16.63 1.89 7.89
N ALA A 449 16.45 1.56 9.15
CA ALA A 449 16.57 0.21 9.67
C ALA A 449 15.23 -0.18 10.32
N TYR A 450 14.84 -1.41 10.12
CA TYR A 450 13.62 -1.96 10.68
C TYR A 450 13.87 -3.38 11.19
N ALA A 451 13.25 -3.73 12.30
CA ALA A 451 13.17 -5.10 12.80
C ALA A 451 11.82 -5.34 13.47
N GLY A 452 11.29 -6.54 13.31
CA GLY A 452 10.04 -6.94 13.93
C GLY A 452 9.97 -8.42 14.20
N THR A 453 9.13 -8.80 15.16
CA THR A 453 8.80 -10.18 15.48
C THR A 453 7.31 -10.34 15.68
N ILE A 454 6.78 -11.49 15.28
CA ILE A 454 5.41 -11.90 15.54
C ILE A 454 5.44 -13.17 16.38
N SER A 455 4.81 -13.11 17.55
CA SER A 455 4.54 -14.31 18.34
C SER A 455 3.20 -14.89 17.90
N ALA A 456 3.22 -16.15 17.45
CA ALA A 456 2.05 -16.84 16.89
C ALA A 456 0.93 -17.04 17.92
N GLY A 457 -0.29 -16.66 17.56
CA GLY A 457 -1.52 -17.08 18.24
C GLY A 457 -2.03 -18.41 17.70
N ASP A 458 -3.20 -18.86 18.20
CA ASP A 458 -3.76 -20.19 17.89
C ASP A 458 -4.04 -20.35 16.38
N VAL A 459 -4.54 -19.33 15.71
CA VAL A 459 -4.77 -19.33 14.25
C VAL A 459 -3.49 -19.65 13.48
N VAL A 460 -2.35 -19.07 13.87
CA VAL A 460 -1.07 -19.31 13.22
C VAL A 460 -0.55 -20.72 13.58
N GLN A 461 -0.72 -21.14 14.83
CA GLN A 461 -0.26 -22.45 15.31
C GLN A 461 -1.03 -23.62 14.68
N ASN A 462 -2.21 -23.41 14.13
CA ASN A 462 -2.92 -24.43 13.33
C ASN A 462 -2.18 -24.76 12.01
N TRP A 463 -1.32 -23.89 11.53
CA TRP A 463 -0.61 -24.03 10.25
C TRP A 463 0.89 -24.22 10.41
N PHE A 464 1.47 -23.79 11.55
CA PHE A 464 2.90 -23.69 11.77
C PHE A 464 3.30 -24.26 13.13
N THR A 465 4.48 -24.87 13.19
CA THR A 465 5.05 -25.42 14.42
C THR A 465 5.81 -24.38 15.24
N ASP A 466 6.39 -23.39 14.58
CA ASP A 466 7.12 -22.31 15.24
C ASP A 466 6.17 -21.27 15.84
N LYS A 467 6.59 -20.76 17.00
CA LYS A 467 5.85 -19.73 17.72
C LYS A 467 6.30 -18.32 17.39
N ARG A 468 7.29 -18.16 16.51
CA ARG A 468 7.87 -16.84 16.23
C ARG A 468 8.29 -16.69 14.77
N LEU A 469 7.91 -15.55 14.20
CA LEU A 469 8.46 -15.00 12.97
C LEU A 469 9.38 -13.82 13.31
N VAL A 470 10.51 -13.70 12.63
CA VAL A 470 11.41 -12.54 12.71
C VAL A 470 11.63 -11.97 11.32
N PHE A 471 11.60 -10.66 11.24
CA PHE A 471 11.86 -9.91 10.00
C PHE A 471 12.71 -8.69 10.31
N TRP A 472 13.72 -8.41 9.49
CA TRP A 472 14.46 -7.16 9.54
C TRP A 472 14.83 -6.68 8.13
N SER A 473 15.02 -5.37 8.00
CA SER A 473 15.55 -4.77 6.78
C SER A 473 16.43 -3.56 7.08
N VAL A 474 17.39 -3.32 6.19
CA VAL A 474 18.16 -2.07 6.13
C VAL A 474 18.00 -1.48 4.75
N GLU A 475 17.58 -0.24 4.71
CA GLU A 475 17.26 0.48 3.47
C GLU A 475 18.11 1.74 3.37
N ASN A 476 18.72 1.95 2.21
CA ASN A 476 19.39 3.18 1.81
C ASN A 476 18.52 3.93 0.80
N VAL A 477 18.23 5.20 1.07
CA VAL A 477 17.34 6.03 0.25
C VAL A 477 18.05 7.29 -0.19
N ILE A 478 18.12 7.51 -1.50
CA ILE A 478 18.65 8.73 -2.13
C ILE A 478 17.55 9.37 -2.94
N ARG A 479 17.37 10.71 -2.81
CA ARG A 479 16.35 11.48 -3.54
C ARG A 479 16.87 12.87 -3.88
N PHE A 480 16.83 13.22 -5.18
CA PHE A 480 17.20 14.53 -5.72
C PHE A 480 16.03 15.18 -6.43
#